data_dd34df4c567a1bcf84e8134fda8e55b9
#
_entry.id   dd34df4c567a1bcf84e8134fda8e55b9
#
_cell.length_a   1.000
_cell.length_b   1.000
_cell.length_c   1.000
_cell.angle_alpha   90.00
_cell.angle_beta   90.00
_cell.angle_gamma   90.00
#
_symmetry.space_group_name_H-M   'P 1'
#
loop_
_entity.id
_entity.type
_entity.pdbx_description
1 polymer ?
#
loop_
_entity_poly.entity_id
_entity_poly.type
_entity_poly.pdbx_seq_one_letter_code
_entity_poly.pdbx_strand_id
1 'polypeptide(L)'
;MKKADLGPLGLEKEKVLEAKGVLQRNALGLGNRPALIIVDVVNGFTDSSCPLGSNADSVVAANATLMKAFHHRELPVFLTTVIFRDEQQARVFRDRLPSLELLTPDSHWVAFDERLPLIDSDIFIEKIHASSFHGTDLQEQLVKVSADSLVVTGLTTSGCVRATAVDGLQNGYRVVIPKEAVGDRDLDAHNANLYDLNAKYADVMSLEDAISQLP
;
A
#
# COMPACT_ATOMS: atom_id res chain seq x y z
N MET A 1 33.87 -1.42 13.53
CA MET A 1 32.75 -0.72 12.84
C MET A 1 31.65 -0.47 13.86
N LYS A 2 31.38 0.78 14.22
CA LYS A 2 30.27 1.12 15.12
C LYS A 2 28.96 0.89 14.36
N LYS A 3 28.06 0.04 14.88
CA LYS A 3 26.69 -0.05 14.41
C LYS A 3 26.06 1.35 14.47
N ALA A 4 25.59 1.86 13.36
CA ALA A 4 24.80 3.08 13.34
C ALA A 4 23.54 2.81 14.18
N ASP A 5 23.33 3.60 15.20
CA ASP A 5 22.11 3.60 16.01
C ASP A 5 20.98 4.08 15.11
N LEU A 6 20.19 3.13 14.61
CA LEU A 6 18.96 3.39 13.89
C LEU A 6 17.89 3.65 14.95
N GLY A 7 17.86 4.86 15.47
CA GLY A 7 16.83 5.28 16.43
C GLY A 7 15.42 5.01 15.92
N PRO A 8 14.43 4.99 16.82
CA PRO A 8 13.07 4.60 16.50
C PRO A 8 12.48 5.52 15.42
N LEU A 9 12.21 4.94 14.26
CA LEU A 9 11.57 5.57 13.09
C LEU A 9 12.42 6.70 12.47
N GLY A 10 12.69 6.61 11.20
CA GLY A 10 13.45 7.55 10.38
C GLY A 10 13.13 9.06 10.49
N LEU A 11 12.14 9.43 11.32
CA LEU A 11 11.69 10.80 11.60
C LEU A 11 12.79 11.71 12.19
N GLU A 12 13.69 11.19 13.03
CA GLU A 12 14.80 12.00 13.53
C GLU A 12 15.85 12.27 12.46
N LYS A 13 16.11 11.26 11.60
CA LYS A 13 17.00 11.44 10.44
C LYS A 13 16.41 12.41 9.43
N GLU A 14 15.11 12.36 9.22
CA GLU A 14 14.39 13.28 8.35
C GLU A 14 14.55 14.73 8.82
N LYS A 15 14.31 15.03 10.08
CA LYS A 15 14.52 16.36 10.66
C LYS A 15 15.97 16.84 10.54
N VAL A 16 16.94 15.94 10.67
CA VAL A 16 18.37 16.25 10.49
C VAL A 16 18.70 16.53 9.02
N LEU A 17 18.10 15.80 8.08
CA LEU A 17 18.29 16.03 6.64
C LEU A 17 17.61 17.32 6.20
N GLU A 18 16.40 17.60 6.67
CA GLU A 18 15.72 18.88 6.45
C GLU A 18 16.52 20.06 6.99
N ALA A 19 17.05 19.93 8.22
CA ALA A 19 17.90 20.95 8.83
C ALA A 19 19.21 21.20 8.06
N LYS A 20 19.71 20.21 7.32
CA LYS A 20 20.89 20.33 6.45
C LYS A 20 20.56 20.78 5.02
N GLY A 21 19.30 21.03 4.69
CA GLY A 21 18.87 21.41 3.36
C GLY A 21 19.07 20.30 2.30
N VAL A 22 19.21 19.04 2.72
CA VAL A 22 19.49 17.92 1.81
C VAL A 22 18.24 17.48 1.05
N LEU A 23 17.06 17.60 1.67
CA LEU A 23 15.76 17.36 1.03
C LEU A 23 14.76 18.38 1.60
N GLN A 24 14.31 19.28 0.75
CA GLN A 24 13.13 20.11 1.02
C GLN A 24 11.92 19.44 0.40
N ARG A 25 10.94 19.08 1.22
CA ARG A 25 9.66 18.55 0.76
C ARG A 25 8.51 19.38 1.30
N ASN A 26 7.44 19.43 0.53
CA ASN A 26 6.17 19.97 1.00
C ASN A 26 5.23 18.79 1.27
N ALA A 27 4.63 18.76 2.45
CA ALA A 27 3.49 17.88 2.68
C ALA A 27 2.31 18.35 1.82
N LEU A 28 1.75 17.44 1.04
CA LEU A 28 0.63 17.73 0.12
C LEU A 28 -0.72 17.39 0.74
N GLY A 29 -0.74 16.44 1.68
CA GLY A 29 -1.94 15.91 2.32
C GLY A 29 -2.95 15.34 1.34
N LEU A 30 -4.18 15.14 1.82
CA LEU A 30 -5.29 14.69 0.98
C LEU A 30 -5.94 15.86 0.23
N GLY A 31 -6.59 15.54 -0.88
CA GLY A 31 -7.45 16.44 -1.63
C GLY A 31 -8.90 16.39 -1.15
N ASN A 32 -9.82 16.78 -2.04
CA ASN A 32 -11.26 16.81 -1.74
C ASN A 32 -11.97 15.49 -2.03
N ARG A 33 -11.36 14.60 -2.83
CA ARG A 33 -11.89 13.28 -3.19
C ARG A 33 -10.81 12.21 -3.12
N PRO A 34 -10.37 11.86 -1.91
CA PRO A 34 -9.41 10.79 -1.73
C PRO A 34 -10.02 9.43 -2.09
N ALA A 35 -9.21 8.54 -2.69
CA ALA A 35 -9.52 7.13 -2.88
C ALA A 35 -8.61 6.28 -1.99
N LEU A 36 -9.18 5.27 -1.33
CA LEU A 36 -8.41 4.27 -0.59
C LEU A 36 -7.98 3.14 -1.52
N ILE A 37 -6.69 2.84 -1.56
CA ILE A 37 -6.13 1.71 -2.30
C ILE A 37 -5.53 0.73 -1.30
N ILE A 38 -6.24 -0.38 -1.07
CA ILE A 38 -5.78 -1.46 -0.19
C ILE A 38 -5.05 -2.50 -1.04
N VAL A 39 -3.74 -2.49 -0.93
CA VAL A 39 -2.87 -3.31 -1.76
C VAL A 39 -2.69 -4.68 -1.12
N ASP A 40 -3.21 -5.72 -1.77
CA ASP A 40 -2.94 -7.13 -1.51
C ASP A 40 -3.13 -7.58 -0.02
N VAL A 41 -4.15 -7.06 0.66
CA VAL A 41 -4.55 -7.57 1.98
C VAL A 41 -5.41 -8.82 1.76
N VAL A 42 -4.72 -9.86 1.30
CA VAL A 42 -5.27 -11.19 0.98
C VAL A 42 -4.57 -12.26 1.82
N ASN A 43 -5.19 -13.43 1.98
CA ASN A 43 -4.69 -14.51 2.83
C ASN A 43 -3.23 -14.87 2.53
N GLY A 44 -2.80 -14.83 1.26
CA GLY A 44 -1.42 -15.13 0.86
C GLY A 44 -0.38 -14.20 1.47
N PHE A 45 -0.76 -12.99 1.89
CA PHE A 45 0.16 -12.03 2.51
C PHE A 45 -0.14 -11.78 3.99
N THR A 46 -1.36 -12.10 4.48
CA THR A 46 -1.75 -11.89 5.88
C THR A 46 -1.61 -13.13 6.75
N ASP A 47 -1.53 -14.32 6.16
CA ASP A 47 -1.34 -15.57 6.87
C ASP A 47 0.14 -15.98 6.88
N SER A 48 0.75 -16.06 8.07
CA SER A 48 2.15 -16.44 8.25
C SER A 48 2.47 -17.88 7.87
N SER A 49 1.47 -18.74 7.63
CA SER A 49 1.66 -20.10 7.10
C SER A 49 1.94 -20.11 5.60
N CYS A 50 1.57 -19.05 4.88
CA CYS A 50 1.93 -18.87 3.47
C CYS A 50 3.39 -18.41 3.33
N PRO A 51 4.18 -18.97 2.39
CA PRO A 51 5.55 -18.51 2.12
C PRO A 51 5.66 -17.01 1.74
N LEU A 52 4.57 -16.40 1.28
CA LEU A 52 4.47 -14.97 0.97
C LEU A 52 4.00 -14.15 2.18
N GLY A 53 3.47 -14.79 3.20
CA GLY A 53 2.77 -14.16 4.30
C GLY A 53 3.67 -13.67 5.44
N SER A 54 3.06 -12.91 6.32
CA SER A 54 3.65 -12.45 7.58
C SER A 54 2.56 -12.31 8.64
N ASN A 55 2.93 -12.07 9.89
CA ASN A 55 1.94 -11.66 10.90
C ASN A 55 1.51 -10.20 10.59
N ALA A 56 0.33 -10.05 9.99
CA ALA A 56 -0.21 -8.78 9.55
C ALA A 56 -1.44 -8.32 10.36
N ASP A 57 -1.70 -8.89 11.54
CA ASP A 57 -2.92 -8.63 12.31
C ASP A 57 -3.16 -7.14 12.56
N SER A 58 -2.15 -6.39 12.95
CA SER A 58 -2.25 -4.94 13.18
C SER A 58 -2.51 -4.18 11.87
N VAL A 59 -1.90 -4.61 10.78
CA VAL A 59 -2.09 -4.00 9.45
C VAL A 59 -3.53 -4.22 8.97
N VAL A 60 -4.05 -5.44 9.09
CA VAL A 60 -5.44 -5.78 8.75
C VAL A 60 -6.42 -4.94 9.57
N ALA A 61 -6.20 -4.83 10.89
CA ALA A 61 -7.06 -4.03 11.77
C ALA A 61 -7.06 -2.53 11.41
N ALA A 62 -5.90 -1.98 11.05
CA ALA A 62 -5.77 -0.60 10.59
C ALA A 62 -6.49 -0.37 9.26
N ASN A 63 -6.35 -1.31 8.30
CA ASN A 63 -7.07 -1.27 7.03
C ASN A 63 -8.58 -1.35 7.23
N ALA A 64 -9.07 -2.25 8.09
CA ALA A 64 -10.49 -2.34 8.42
C ALA A 64 -11.03 -1.04 9.03
N THR A 65 -10.21 -0.33 9.83
CA THR A 65 -10.58 0.98 10.41
C THR A 65 -10.68 2.05 9.32
N LEU A 66 -9.72 2.10 8.38
CA LEU A 66 -9.76 3.02 7.23
C LEU A 66 -10.96 2.75 6.32
N MET A 67 -11.23 1.49 5.99
CA MET A 67 -12.39 1.12 5.17
C MET A 67 -13.68 1.67 5.77
N LYS A 68 -13.91 1.45 7.07
CA LYS A 68 -15.09 1.99 7.77
C LYS A 68 -15.16 3.51 7.69
N ALA A 69 -14.02 4.20 7.80
CA ALA A 69 -13.97 5.66 7.72
C ALA A 69 -14.30 6.18 6.31
N PHE A 70 -13.84 5.45 5.25
CA PHE A 70 -14.15 5.77 3.85
C PHE A 70 -15.60 5.46 3.51
N HIS A 71 -16.10 4.27 3.89
CA HIS A 71 -17.50 3.88 3.68
C HIS A 71 -18.49 4.85 4.33
N HIS A 72 -18.21 5.27 5.57
CA HIS A 72 -19.07 6.24 6.29
C HIS A 72 -19.17 7.60 5.55
N ARG A 73 -18.15 7.93 4.76
CA ARG A 73 -18.09 9.19 3.97
C ARG A 73 -18.42 8.99 2.49
N GLU A 74 -18.86 7.79 2.12
CA GLU A 74 -19.14 7.45 0.72
C GLU A 74 -17.96 7.72 -0.23
N LEU A 75 -16.74 7.57 0.29
CA LEU A 75 -15.50 7.70 -0.47
C LEU A 75 -15.11 6.36 -1.12
N PRO A 76 -14.49 6.38 -2.32
CA PRO A 76 -14.18 5.17 -3.06
C PRO A 76 -13.10 4.33 -2.39
N VAL A 77 -13.33 3.01 -2.34
CA VAL A 77 -12.40 2.01 -1.83
C VAL A 77 -12.07 1.03 -2.94
N PHE A 78 -10.78 0.83 -3.19
CA PHE A 78 -10.22 -0.12 -4.13
C PHE A 78 -9.40 -1.16 -3.37
N LEU A 79 -9.60 -2.43 -3.70
CA LEU A 79 -8.80 -3.52 -3.16
C LEU A 79 -8.11 -4.26 -4.30
N THR A 80 -6.84 -4.60 -4.12
CA THR A 80 -6.11 -5.36 -5.13
C THR A 80 -5.77 -6.77 -4.66
N THR A 81 -5.70 -7.68 -5.62
CA THR A 81 -5.18 -9.03 -5.43
C THR A 81 -4.30 -9.42 -6.61
N VAL A 82 -3.26 -10.22 -6.35
CA VAL A 82 -2.39 -10.76 -7.39
C VAL A 82 -2.90 -12.12 -7.81
N ILE A 83 -3.23 -12.29 -9.12
CA ILE A 83 -3.73 -13.57 -9.65
C ILE A 83 -3.06 -13.86 -11.00
N PHE A 84 -2.44 -15.03 -11.11
CA PHE A 84 -1.87 -15.52 -12.36
C PHE A 84 -2.77 -16.61 -12.95
N ARG A 85 -3.27 -16.38 -14.17
CA ARG A 85 -4.20 -17.28 -14.87
C ARG A 85 -3.52 -18.20 -15.88
N ASP A 86 -2.32 -17.89 -16.28
CA ASP A 86 -1.50 -18.70 -17.17
C ASP A 86 0.00 -18.62 -16.84
N GLU A 87 0.78 -19.53 -17.39
CA GLU A 87 2.21 -19.65 -17.10
C GLU A 87 3.06 -18.50 -17.66
N GLN A 88 2.58 -17.78 -18.64
CA GLN A 88 3.34 -16.71 -19.30
C GLN A 88 3.17 -15.36 -18.61
N GLN A 89 2.10 -15.21 -17.83
CA GLN A 89 1.84 -13.96 -17.11
C GLN A 89 2.96 -13.63 -16.14
N ALA A 90 3.54 -12.44 -16.30
CA ALA A 90 4.61 -11.89 -15.47
C ALA A 90 5.77 -12.90 -15.22
N ARG A 91 6.14 -13.70 -16.24
CA ARG A 91 7.07 -14.83 -16.08
C ARG A 91 8.37 -14.43 -15.37
N VAL A 92 9.00 -13.32 -15.77
CA VAL A 92 10.26 -12.85 -15.16
C VAL A 92 10.08 -12.54 -13.66
N PHE A 93 8.93 -11.97 -13.26
CA PHE A 93 8.62 -11.70 -11.86
C PHE A 93 8.44 -12.98 -11.06
N ARG A 94 7.73 -13.96 -11.62
CA ARG A 94 7.51 -15.28 -11.01
C ARG A 94 8.79 -16.10 -10.95
N ASP A 95 9.65 -16.03 -11.97
CA ASP A 95 10.99 -16.67 -11.93
C ASP A 95 11.87 -16.07 -10.82
N ARG A 96 11.73 -14.76 -10.58
CA ARG A 96 12.45 -14.08 -9.49
C ARG A 96 11.91 -14.45 -8.10
N LEU A 97 10.62 -14.67 -7.98
CA LEU A 97 9.90 -14.99 -6.75
C LEU A 97 9.00 -16.21 -6.96
N PRO A 98 9.56 -17.43 -6.92
CA PRO A 98 8.79 -18.66 -7.22
C PRO A 98 7.55 -18.86 -6.32
N SER A 99 7.55 -18.34 -5.10
CA SER A 99 6.38 -18.43 -4.21
C SER A 99 5.13 -17.74 -4.79
N LEU A 100 5.27 -16.86 -5.78
CA LEU A 100 4.14 -16.26 -6.50
C LEU A 100 3.31 -17.28 -7.27
N GLU A 101 3.85 -18.46 -7.58
CA GLU A 101 3.12 -19.56 -8.23
C GLU A 101 1.90 -20.05 -7.42
N LEU A 102 1.83 -19.73 -6.13
CA LEU A 102 0.69 -20.06 -5.27
C LEU A 102 -0.55 -19.21 -5.56
N LEU A 103 -0.39 -18.07 -6.27
CA LEU A 103 -1.45 -17.08 -6.48
C LEU A 103 -2.22 -17.38 -7.77
N THR A 104 -2.99 -18.47 -7.77
CA THR A 104 -3.87 -18.88 -8.87
C THR A 104 -5.33 -18.55 -8.59
N PRO A 105 -6.22 -18.49 -9.59
CA PRO A 105 -7.64 -18.12 -9.39
C PRO A 105 -8.39 -18.91 -8.33
N ASP A 106 -8.10 -20.22 -8.23
CA ASP A 106 -8.78 -21.13 -7.30
C ASP A 106 -8.08 -21.26 -5.96
N SER A 107 -7.00 -20.50 -5.76
CA SER A 107 -6.21 -20.54 -4.54
C SER A 107 -6.89 -19.76 -3.41
N HIS A 108 -6.93 -20.35 -2.21
CA HIS A 108 -7.32 -19.64 -0.99
C HIS A 108 -6.46 -18.39 -0.75
N TRP A 109 -5.23 -18.38 -1.25
CA TRP A 109 -4.26 -17.31 -1.00
C TRP A 109 -4.59 -15.98 -1.70
N VAL A 110 -5.45 -15.99 -2.72
CA VAL A 110 -5.86 -14.78 -3.45
C VAL A 110 -7.11 -14.14 -2.89
N ALA A 111 -7.81 -14.83 -1.97
CA ALA A 111 -9.00 -14.30 -1.32
C ALA A 111 -8.63 -13.19 -0.33
N PHE A 112 -9.44 -12.13 -0.29
CA PHE A 112 -9.28 -11.06 0.68
C PHE A 112 -9.42 -11.59 2.11
N ASP A 113 -8.67 -10.99 3.02
CA ASP A 113 -8.73 -11.33 4.44
C ASP A 113 -10.16 -11.08 4.96
N GLU A 114 -10.77 -12.09 5.58
CA GLU A 114 -12.16 -12.06 6.03
C GLU A 114 -12.48 -10.99 7.09
N ARG A 115 -11.45 -10.44 7.72
CA ARG A 115 -11.57 -9.35 8.70
C ARG A 115 -11.79 -7.98 8.08
N LEU A 116 -11.64 -7.85 6.75
CA LEU A 116 -11.94 -6.62 6.05
C LEU A 116 -13.47 -6.44 5.90
N PRO A 117 -14.03 -5.28 6.25
CA PRO A 117 -15.46 -5.02 6.17
C PRO A 117 -15.89 -4.65 4.75
N LEU A 118 -15.83 -5.62 3.83
CA LEU A 118 -16.18 -5.44 2.42
C LEU A 118 -17.67 -5.08 2.24
N ILE A 119 -17.97 -4.20 1.29
CA ILE A 119 -19.33 -3.85 0.88
C ILE A 119 -19.47 -3.87 -0.65
N ASP A 120 -20.68 -3.86 -1.17
CA ASP A 120 -20.97 -3.99 -2.60
C ASP A 120 -20.40 -2.86 -3.48
N SER A 121 -20.14 -1.70 -2.90
CA SER A 121 -19.55 -0.56 -3.63
C SER A 121 -18.02 -0.60 -3.71
N ASP A 122 -17.35 -1.55 -3.06
CA ASP A 122 -15.91 -1.70 -3.14
C ASP A 122 -15.49 -2.20 -4.53
N ILE A 123 -14.41 -1.65 -5.05
CA ILE A 123 -13.91 -1.94 -6.39
C ILE A 123 -12.71 -2.88 -6.29
N PHE A 124 -12.81 -4.02 -6.96
CA PHE A 124 -11.76 -5.04 -6.94
C PHE A 124 -10.92 -4.98 -8.20
N ILE A 125 -9.60 -4.95 -8.04
CA ILE A 125 -8.60 -4.90 -9.11
C ILE A 125 -7.72 -6.14 -9.05
N GLU A 126 -7.78 -6.98 -10.07
CA GLU A 126 -6.80 -8.05 -10.26
C GLU A 126 -5.55 -7.52 -10.95
N LYS A 127 -4.38 -7.92 -10.48
CA LYS A 127 -3.10 -7.53 -11.07
C LYS A 127 -2.12 -8.70 -11.15
N ILE A 128 -1.10 -8.58 -11.98
CA ILE A 128 -0.01 -9.56 -12.14
C ILE A 128 1.37 -8.96 -11.85
N HIS A 129 1.43 -7.68 -11.50
CA HIS A 129 2.66 -6.96 -11.21
C HIS A 129 2.61 -6.30 -9.83
N ALA A 130 3.74 -5.76 -9.36
CA ALA A 130 3.81 -5.14 -8.06
C ALA A 130 2.91 -3.90 -7.95
N SER A 131 3.02 -2.97 -8.89
CA SER A 131 2.17 -1.78 -8.90
C SER A 131 0.72 -2.10 -9.27
N SER A 132 -0.21 -1.51 -8.54
CA SER A 132 -1.65 -1.60 -8.84
C SER A 132 -2.06 -0.83 -10.10
N PHE A 133 -1.20 0.02 -10.63
CA PHE A 133 -1.43 0.74 -11.89
C PHE A 133 -0.96 -0.04 -13.13
N HIS A 134 0.07 -0.88 -12.97
CA HIS A 134 0.72 -1.50 -14.11
C HIS A 134 -0.10 -2.65 -14.71
N GLY A 135 -0.64 -2.42 -15.90
CA GLY A 135 -1.41 -3.42 -16.64
C GLY A 135 -2.81 -3.70 -16.08
N THR A 136 -3.37 -2.73 -15.34
CA THR A 136 -4.73 -2.75 -14.80
C THR A 136 -5.54 -1.56 -15.30
N ASP A 137 -6.82 -1.52 -14.99
CA ASP A 137 -7.70 -0.38 -15.27
C ASP A 137 -7.83 0.60 -14.07
N LEU A 138 -6.98 0.48 -13.04
CA LEU A 138 -7.06 1.31 -11.84
C LEU A 138 -7.10 2.81 -12.17
N GLN A 139 -6.24 3.29 -13.09
CA GLN A 139 -6.21 4.69 -13.50
C GLN A 139 -7.55 5.15 -14.09
N GLU A 140 -8.18 4.33 -14.93
CA GLU A 140 -9.48 4.64 -15.51
C GLU A 140 -10.59 4.68 -14.45
N GLN A 141 -10.54 3.74 -13.51
CA GLN A 141 -11.51 3.68 -12.41
C GLN A 141 -11.36 4.90 -11.47
N LEU A 142 -10.14 5.32 -11.14
CA LEU A 142 -9.87 6.51 -10.34
C LEU A 142 -10.40 7.79 -11.02
N VAL A 143 -10.24 7.90 -12.34
CA VAL A 143 -10.81 9.01 -13.11
C VAL A 143 -12.34 9.01 -13.07
N LYS A 144 -12.98 7.84 -13.21
CA LYS A 144 -14.46 7.71 -13.12
C LYS A 144 -15.02 8.21 -11.80
N VAL A 145 -14.32 7.94 -10.69
CA VAL A 145 -14.73 8.41 -9.36
C VAL A 145 -14.21 9.83 -9.05
N SER A 146 -13.51 10.45 -10.00
CA SER A 146 -12.93 11.80 -9.86
C SER A 146 -11.96 11.91 -8.66
N ALA A 147 -11.18 10.86 -8.40
CA ALA A 147 -10.19 10.89 -7.33
C ALA A 147 -9.11 11.93 -7.61
N ASP A 148 -8.69 12.68 -6.58
CA ASP A 148 -7.63 13.70 -6.65
C ASP A 148 -6.43 13.38 -5.75
N SER A 149 -6.58 12.39 -4.90
CA SER A 149 -5.55 11.92 -3.97
C SER A 149 -5.78 10.46 -3.61
N LEU A 150 -4.73 9.80 -3.13
CA LEU A 150 -4.75 8.38 -2.79
C LEU A 150 -4.28 8.18 -1.35
N VAL A 151 -4.99 7.33 -0.62
CA VAL A 151 -4.49 6.70 0.60
C VAL A 151 -4.05 5.28 0.21
N VAL A 152 -2.74 5.04 0.17
CA VAL A 152 -2.18 3.74 -0.25
C VAL A 152 -1.77 2.94 0.99
N THR A 153 -2.31 1.73 1.11
CA THR A 153 -2.16 0.86 2.27
C THR A 153 -1.89 -0.59 1.86
N GLY A 154 -1.75 -1.48 2.83
CA GLY A 154 -1.66 -2.93 2.59
C GLY A 154 -0.24 -3.48 2.58
N LEU A 155 0.03 -4.46 1.74
CA LEU A 155 1.21 -5.32 1.77
C LEU A 155 1.88 -5.44 0.38
N THR A 156 3.21 -5.55 0.27
CA THR A 156 4.16 -5.23 1.35
C THR A 156 4.73 -3.85 1.14
N THR A 157 5.14 -3.18 2.20
CA THR A 157 5.66 -1.81 2.16
C THR A 157 6.77 -1.63 1.12
N SER A 158 7.77 -2.53 1.10
CA SER A 158 8.90 -2.49 0.16
C SER A 158 8.57 -2.96 -1.25
N GLY A 159 7.42 -3.60 -1.43
CA GLY A 159 6.98 -4.20 -2.70
C GLY A 159 5.83 -3.45 -3.35
N CYS A 160 4.65 -4.08 -3.29
CA CYS A 160 3.46 -3.60 -4.01
C CYS A 160 2.98 -2.22 -3.52
N VAL A 161 3.05 -1.94 -2.22
CA VAL A 161 2.71 -0.62 -1.65
C VAL A 161 3.61 0.46 -2.23
N ARG A 162 4.95 0.26 -2.14
CA ARG A 162 5.93 1.21 -2.72
C ARG A 162 5.69 1.44 -4.22
N ALA A 163 5.54 0.36 -4.98
CA ALA A 163 5.34 0.45 -6.43
C ALA A 163 4.07 1.24 -6.77
N THR A 164 2.97 0.97 -6.06
CA THR A 164 1.69 1.66 -6.25
C THR A 164 1.77 3.14 -5.84
N ALA A 165 2.45 3.46 -4.74
CA ALA A 165 2.59 4.83 -4.27
C ALA A 165 3.42 5.69 -5.25
N VAL A 166 4.52 5.13 -5.76
CA VAL A 166 5.38 5.81 -6.77
C VAL A 166 4.59 6.06 -8.05
N ASP A 167 3.89 5.04 -8.56
CA ASP A 167 3.07 5.20 -9.76
C ASP A 167 1.89 6.15 -9.53
N GLY A 168 1.28 6.14 -8.36
CA GLY A 168 0.23 7.11 -8.01
C GLY A 168 0.72 8.55 -8.14
N LEU A 169 1.90 8.86 -7.57
CA LEU A 169 2.52 10.17 -7.72
C LEU A 169 2.82 10.50 -9.19
N GLN A 170 3.38 9.55 -9.95
CA GLN A 170 3.71 9.73 -11.36
C GLN A 170 2.46 9.95 -12.24
N ASN A 171 1.32 9.42 -11.82
CA ASN A 171 0.02 9.67 -12.46
C ASN A 171 -0.66 10.97 -11.97
N GLY A 172 0.02 11.77 -11.15
CA GLY A 172 -0.42 13.11 -10.74
C GLY A 172 -1.27 13.14 -9.47
N TYR A 173 -1.37 12.05 -8.71
CA TYR A 173 -2.09 12.03 -7.45
C TYR A 173 -1.20 12.48 -6.28
N ARG A 174 -1.80 13.16 -5.30
CA ARG A 174 -1.22 13.27 -3.96
C ARG A 174 -1.33 11.92 -3.29
N VAL A 175 -0.28 11.45 -2.64
CA VAL A 175 -0.26 10.12 -2.01
C VAL A 175 0.00 10.26 -0.52
N VAL A 176 -0.86 9.64 0.27
CA VAL A 176 -0.74 9.53 1.73
C VAL A 176 -0.59 8.05 2.09
N ILE A 177 0.30 7.74 3.02
CA ILE A 177 0.53 6.39 3.54
C ILE A 177 0.39 6.43 5.06
N PRO A 178 -0.72 5.89 5.61
CA PRO A 178 -0.84 5.65 7.04
C PRO A 178 0.09 4.52 7.46
N LYS A 179 1.10 4.82 8.25
CA LYS A 179 2.20 3.88 8.57
C LYS A 179 1.72 2.62 9.30
N GLU A 180 0.64 2.69 10.07
CA GLU A 180 0.04 1.55 10.77
C GLU A 180 -0.74 0.62 9.82
N ALA A 181 -1.15 1.12 8.64
CA ALA A 181 -1.93 0.37 7.66
C ALA A 181 -1.09 -0.31 6.57
N VAL A 182 0.23 -0.25 6.69
CA VAL A 182 1.17 -0.94 5.80
C VAL A 182 2.11 -1.84 6.60
N GLY A 183 2.59 -2.92 5.99
CA GLY A 183 3.48 -3.88 6.66
C GLY A 183 4.45 -4.57 5.72
N ASP A 184 5.44 -5.22 6.30
CA ASP A 184 6.42 -6.01 5.57
C ASP A 184 6.89 -7.20 6.43
N ARG A 185 7.52 -8.20 5.81
CA ARG A 185 8.14 -9.35 6.49
C ARG A 185 9.41 -8.95 7.21
N ASP A 186 10.11 -7.96 6.68
CA ASP A 186 11.38 -7.45 7.17
C ASP A 186 11.23 -6.01 7.63
N LEU A 187 11.50 -5.74 8.91
CA LEU A 187 11.35 -4.41 9.51
C LEU A 187 12.36 -3.40 8.97
N ASP A 188 13.56 -3.84 8.58
CA ASP A 188 14.56 -2.93 8.02
C ASP A 188 14.11 -2.48 6.62
N ALA A 189 13.59 -3.41 5.81
CA ALA A 189 12.98 -3.09 4.52
C ALA A 189 11.77 -2.18 4.68
N HIS A 190 10.86 -2.47 5.63
CA HIS A 190 9.70 -1.64 5.96
C HIS A 190 10.12 -0.20 6.28
N ASN A 191 10.99 -0.03 7.27
CA ASN A 191 11.41 1.28 7.74
C ASN A 191 12.18 2.08 6.67
N ALA A 192 13.06 1.42 5.92
CA ALA A 192 13.80 2.07 4.84
C ALA A 192 12.86 2.58 3.74
N ASN A 193 11.82 1.80 3.40
CA ASN A 193 10.86 2.19 2.38
C ASN A 193 9.90 3.27 2.86
N LEU A 194 9.43 3.25 4.10
CA LEU A 194 8.65 4.35 4.66
C LEU A 194 9.44 5.67 4.66
N TYR A 195 10.72 5.61 5.06
CA TYR A 195 11.62 6.76 5.00
C TYR A 195 11.74 7.31 3.56
N ASP A 196 11.98 6.43 2.60
CA ASP A 196 12.20 6.81 1.21
C ASP A 196 10.93 7.34 0.54
N LEU A 197 9.77 6.71 0.85
CA LEU A 197 8.46 7.17 0.40
C LEU A 197 8.15 8.56 0.95
N ASN A 198 8.34 8.77 2.25
CA ASN A 198 8.11 10.06 2.90
C ASN A 198 9.03 11.16 2.37
N ALA A 199 10.26 10.80 2.00
CA ALA A 199 11.23 11.76 1.50
C ALA A 199 10.91 12.27 0.08
N LYS A 200 10.20 11.50 -0.76
CA LYS A 200 10.14 11.78 -2.21
C LYS A 200 8.76 11.58 -2.85
N TYR A 201 7.92 10.67 -2.33
CA TYR A 201 6.80 10.16 -3.13
C TYR A 201 5.43 10.28 -2.46
N ALA A 202 5.40 10.36 -1.13
CA ALA A 202 4.15 10.35 -0.37
C ALA A 202 4.29 11.09 0.96
N ASP A 203 3.18 11.46 1.55
CA ASP A 203 3.15 11.88 2.96
C ASP A 203 2.89 10.67 3.85
N VAL A 204 3.91 10.22 4.56
CA VAL A 204 3.76 9.14 5.56
C VAL A 204 3.35 9.77 6.88
N MET A 205 2.20 9.34 7.40
CA MET A 205 1.62 9.89 8.63
C MET A 205 0.99 8.80 9.51
N SER A 206 0.43 9.18 10.65
CA SER A 206 -0.33 8.25 11.48
C SER A 206 -1.68 7.92 10.84
N LEU A 207 -2.26 6.77 11.22
CA LEU A 207 -3.62 6.39 10.84
C LEU A 207 -4.65 7.46 11.27
N GLU A 208 -4.49 7.99 12.49
CA GLU A 208 -5.35 9.04 13.04
C GLU A 208 -5.30 10.32 12.20
N ASP A 209 -4.08 10.78 11.86
CA ASP A 209 -3.88 11.97 11.03
C ASP A 209 -4.49 11.78 9.64
N ALA A 210 -4.33 10.61 9.03
CA ALA A 210 -4.90 10.31 7.73
C ALA A 210 -6.44 10.32 7.75
N ILE A 211 -7.05 9.74 8.78
CA ILE A 211 -8.52 9.76 8.95
C ILE A 211 -9.02 11.18 9.22
N SER A 212 -8.28 11.99 9.98
CA SER A 212 -8.66 13.36 10.29
C SER A 212 -8.68 14.29 9.09
N GLN A 213 -7.93 13.96 8.03
CA GLN A 213 -7.88 14.71 6.76
C GLN A 213 -8.98 14.31 5.76
N LEU A 214 -9.77 13.27 6.05
CA LEU A 214 -10.88 12.88 5.17
C LEU A 214 -11.98 13.95 5.19
N PRO A 215 -12.51 14.31 4.01
CA PRO A 215 -13.57 15.33 3.90
C PRO A 215 -14.89 14.90 4.53
#